data_94a35d18d13ba2dc78b67f2b1c3c0641
#
_entry.id   94a35d18d13ba2dc78b67f2b1c3c0641
#
_cell.length_a   1.000
_cell.length_b   1.000
_cell.length_c   1.000
_cell.angle_alpha   90.00
_cell.angle_beta   90.00
_cell.angle_gamma   90.00
#
_symmetry.space_group_name_H-M   'P 1'
#
loop_
_entity.id
_entity.type
_entity.pdbx_description
1 polymer ?
#
loop_
_entity_poly.entity_id
_entity_poly.type
_entity_poly.pdbx_seq_one_letter_code
_entity_poly.pdbx_strand_id
1 'polypeptide(L)'
;MSEGKKTKLITAGRDKKWTNGVVNPPVQRASTVVFNTVAEKNQAAINRANKTLFYGRRGTNTHFAFQDAMVEIEGGAGCALYPCGTAAISNAILSFVEAGDHILMVDTCYEPTRDFCNVIMKKMGVETTYYDPMIGENIRDLIQPNTKILFLESPGSITMEVQDVPTMARIAHEHDIIVMLDNTWGAGVNFSPFEHGVDISIQAATKYIVGHSDVMLGTTVASEKYWDQLREQSYLMGQCVSPDDAYLGLRGIRTLDVRLRQHAENSLKVAQWLASRPEVDHVRHPALETCPGHEFFERDFTGGNGLFSFVLKTSYPKATTALLDGMKHFSMGYSWGGYESLILANEPRSFNSLRTVANPNFEGTLIRIHVGLEDVEDLIADLEAGFARYNALVLEKEVSLK
;
A
#
# COMPACT_ATOMS: atom_id res chain seq x y z
N MET A 1 -3.14 -8.07 -30.02
CA MET A 1 -3.47 -8.60 -28.67
C MET A 1 -2.59 -7.89 -27.67
N SER A 2 -3.14 -7.30 -26.61
CA SER A 2 -2.34 -6.70 -25.53
C SER A 2 -1.60 -7.81 -24.77
N GLU A 3 -0.36 -7.56 -24.37
CA GLU A 3 0.40 -8.49 -23.55
C GLU A 3 -0.28 -8.73 -22.20
N GLY A 4 -0.23 -9.97 -21.72
CA GLY A 4 -0.75 -10.33 -20.41
C GLY A 4 0.08 -9.72 -19.27
N LYS A 5 -0.54 -9.46 -18.12
CA LYS A 5 0.07 -8.80 -16.96
C LYS A 5 1.40 -9.45 -16.50
N LYS A 6 1.48 -10.78 -16.52
CA LYS A 6 2.71 -11.53 -16.17
C LYS A 6 3.87 -11.24 -17.13
N THR A 7 3.59 -11.11 -18.43
CA THR A 7 4.60 -10.72 -19.42
C THR A 7 5.08 -9.30 -19.16
N LYS A 8 4.17 -8.37 -18.90
CA LYS A 8 4.51 -6.97 -18.57
C LYS A 8 5.44 -6.88 -17.37
N LEU A 9 5.23 -7.65 -16.30
CA LEU A 9 6.15 -7.68 -15.15
C LEU A 9 7.59 -8.08 -15.51
N ILE A 10 7.76 -8.89 -16.56
CA ILE A 10 9.07 -9.32 -17.02
C ILE A 10 9.69 -8.32 -17.99
N THR A 11 8.87 -7.66 -18.83
CA THR A 11 9.36 -6.81 -19.94
C THR A 11 9.38 -5.32 -19.60
N ALA A 12 8.51 -4.86 -18.71
CA ALA A 12 8.34 -3.45 -18.37
C ALA A 12 9.64 -2.76 -17.94
N GLY A 13 9.86 -1.54 -18.42
CA GLY A 13 11.07 -0.77 -18.13
C GLY A 13 12.37 -1.32 -18.76
N ARG A 14 12.29 -2.26 -19.72
CA ARG A 14 13.44 -2.84 -20.42
C ARG A 14 13.71 -2.24 -21.80
N ASP A 15 13.22 -1.06 -22.08
CA ASP A 15 13.54 -0.35 -23.32
C ASP A 15 15.08 -0.23 -23.47
N LYS A 16 15.59 -0.46 -24.68
CA LYS A 16 17.03 -0.38 -25.00
C LYS A 16 17.64 0.99 -24.68
N LYS A 17 16.83 2.06 -24.73
CA LYS A 17 17.28 3.41 -24.34
C LYS A 17 17.72 3.49 -22.87
N TRP A 18 17.17 2.61 -21.98
CA TRP A 18 17.55 2.53 -20.58
C TRP A 18 18.60 1.47 -20.30
N THR A 19 18.53 0.34 -21.01
CA THR A 19 19.32 -0.86 -20.71
C THR A 19 20.62 -0.94 -21.51
N ASN A 20 20.78 -0.16 -22.58
CA ASN A 20 21.89 -0.27 -23.51
C ASN A 20 22.09 -1.71 -24.05
N GLY A 21 20.99 -2.49 -24.12
CA GLY A 21 20.97 -3.86 -24.62
C GLY A 21 21.28 -4.95 -23.59
N VAL A 22 21.65 -4.63 -22.35
CA VAL A 22 21.74 -5.63 -21.27
C VAL A 22 20.34 -5.89 -20.69
N VAL A 23 20.16 -7.01 -19.97
CA VAL A 23 18.83 -7.43 -19.50
C VAL A 23 18.24 -6.45 -18.48
N ASN A 24 19.04 -5.98 -17.54
CA ASN A 24 18.64 -4.98 -16.55
C ASN A 24 19.33 -3.64 -16.83
N PRO A 25 18.69 -2.49 -16.56
CA PRO A 25 19.37 -1.21 -16.68
C PRO A 25 20.57 -1.15 -15.72
N PRO A 26 21.69 -0.53 -16.11
CA PRO A 26 22.77 -0.26 -15.18
C PRO A 26 22.32 0.72 -14.09
N VAL A 27 22.89 0.61 -12.89
CA VAL A 27 22.68 1.60 -11.82
C VAL A 27 23.48 2.85 -12.17
N GLN A 28 22.76 3.90 -12.62
CA GLN A 28 23.36 5.16 -13.03
C GLN A 28 23.23 6.20 -11.92
N ARG A 29 24.33 6.40 -11.18
CA ARG A 29 24.42 7.44 -10.14
C ARG A 29 24.89 8.75 -10.79
N ALA A 30 24.19 9.84 -10.55
CA ALA A 30 24.57 11.17 -11.06
C ALA A 30 24.03 12.27 -10.16
N SER A 31 24.81 13.31 -9.98
CA SER A 31 24.38 14.66 -9.59
C SER A 31 24.36 15.55 -10.81
N THR A 32 25.53 15.77 -11.39
CA THR A 32 25.75 16.64 -12.54
C THR A 32 25.70 15.85 -13.84
N VAL A 33 25.02 16.42 -14.84
CA VAL A 33 25.06 16.00 -16.24
C VAL A 33 25.79 17.08 -17.03
N VAL A 34 26.79 16.72 -17.81
CA VAL A 34 27.58 17.66 -18.60
C VAL A 34 27.14 17.67 -20.06
N PHE A 35 27.26 18.82 -20.72
CA PHE A 35 26.87 19.03 -22.11
C PHE A 35 28.03 19.65 -22.88
N ASN A 36 28.22 19.24 -24.11
CA ASN A 36 29.34 19.73 -24.96
C ASN A 36 29.04 21.12 -25.53
N THR A 37 27.76 21.49 -25.71
CA THR A 37 27.35 22.76 -26.27
C THR A 37 26.21 23.42 -25.52
N VAL A 38 26.10 24.75 -25.64
CA VAL A 38 24.95 25.50 -25.10
C VAL A 38 23.63 25.05 -25.72
N ALA A 39 23.64 24.69 -26.98
CA ALA A 39 22.44 24.19 -27.68
C ALA A 39 21.97 22.85 -27.08
N GLU A 40 22.89 21.91 -26.87
CA GLU A 40 22.59 20.63 -26.21
C GLU A 40 22.01 20.84 -24.80
N LYS A 41 22.66 21.68 -23.98
CA LYS A 41 22.16 22.03 -22.64
C LYS A 41 20.75 22.61 -22.67
N ASN A 42 20.49 23.55 -23.59
CA ASN A 42 19.18 24.18 -23.72
C ASN A 42 18.11 23.18 -24.15
N GLN A 43 18.44 22.29 -25.09
CA GLN A 43 17.52 21.22 -25.51
C GLN A 43 17.20 20.24 -24.38
N ALA A 44 18.18 19.85 -23.58
CA ALA A 44 17.96 19.01 -22.40
C ALA A 44 17.10 19.72 -21.37
N ALA A 45 17.26 21.02 -21.16
CA ALA A 45 16.44 21.81 -20.24
C ALA A 45 14.97 21.89 -20.71
N ILE A 46 14.71 22.04 -22.00
CA ILE A 46 13.36 22.04 -22.57
C ILE A 46 12.71 20.66 -22.37
N ASN A 47 13.47 19.58 -22.62
CA ASN A 47 12.96 18.20 -22.58
C ASN A 47 13.06 17.55 -21.19
N ARG A 48 13.43 18.28 -20.14
CA ARG A 48 13.66 17.73 -18.79
C ARG A 48 12.48 16.99 -18.19
N ALA A 49 11.27 17.27 -18.64
CA ALA A 49 10.05 16.58 -18.24
C ALA A 49 9.84 15.23 -18.95
N ASN A 50 10.54 14.99 -20.06
CA ASN A 50 10.38 13.83 -20.94
C ASN A 50 11.47 12.77 -20.73
N LYS A 51 11.84 12.49 -19.47
CA LYS A 51 12.84 11.49 -19.10
C LYS A 51 14.18 11.72 -19.83
N THR A 52 14.59 12.99 -19.95
CA THR A 52 15.88 13.40 -20.50
C THR A 52 16.88 13.62 -19.37
N LEU A 53 18.10 13.12 -19.53
CA LEU A 53 19.19 13.38 -18.60
C LEU A 53 19.47 14.90 -18.58
N PHE A 54 19.24 15.51 -17.44
CA PHE A 54 19.39 16.95 -17.24
C PHE A 54 20.12 17.30 -15.94
N TYR A 55 19.70 16.67 -14.85
CA TYR A 55 20.27 16.82 -13.51
C TYR A 55 19.81 15.65 -12.65
N GLY A 56 20.69 15.08 -11.83
CA GLY A 56 20.45 13.84 -11.09
C GLY A 56 19.18 13.83 -10.24
N ARG A 57 18.79 14.96 -9.63
CA ARG A 57 17.54 15.06 -8.84
C ARG A 57 16.28 14.78 -9.70
N ARG A 58 16.34 14.99 -11.01
CA ARG A 58 15.22 14.68 -11.93
C ARG A 58 15.22 13.25 -12.45
N GLY A 59 16.15 12.44 -11.98
CA GLY A 59 16.30 11.05 -12.36
C GLY A 59 17.41 10.78 -13.37
N THR A 60 17.71 9.50 -13.49
CA THR A 60 18.65 8.92 -14.45
C THR A 60 17.94 7.77 -15.18
N ASN A 61 18.63 7.13 -16.13
CA ASN A 61 18.05 6.01 -16.88
C ASN A 61 17.52 4.88 -15.97
N THR A 62 18.16 4.67 -14.80
CA THR A 62 17.68 3.69 -13.81
C THR A 62 16.31 4.07 -13.27
N HIS A 63 16.10 5.35 -12.91
CA HIS A 63 14.81 5.86 -12.44
C HIS A 63 13.75 5.79 -13.54
N PHE A 64 14.12 6.21 -14.76
CA PHE A 64 13.19 6.23 -15.89
C PHE A 64 12.71 4.83 -16.27
N ALA A 65 13.59 3.83 -16.19
CA ALA A 65 13.24 2.42 -16.38
C ALA A 65 12.22 1.93 -15.34
N PHE A 66 12.41 2.28 -14.05
CA PHE A 66 11.48 1.91 -12.99
C PHE A 66 10.14 2.65 -13.11
N GLN A 67 10.17 3.95 -13.43
CA GLN A 67 8.95 4.73 -13.69
C GLN A 67 8.14 4.16 -14.86
N ASP A 68 8.80 3.79 -15.97
CA ASP A 68 8.14 3.14 -17.10
C ASP A 68 7.50 1.81 -16.69
N ALA A 69 8.22 1.02 -15.88
CA ALA A 69 7.70 -0.25 -15.38
C ALA A 69 6.44 -0.08 -14.53
N MET A 70 6.42 0.89 -13.61
CA MET A 70 5.23 1.15 -12.77
C MET A 70 4.04 1.62 -13.60
N VAL A 71 4.26 2.52 -14.57
CA VAL A 71 3.21 2.96 -15.52
C VAL A 71 2.63 1.78 -16.29
N GLU A 72 3.48 0.89 -16.80
CA GLU A 72 3.04 -0.26 -17.59
C GLU A 72 2.26 -1.30 -16.77
N ILE A 73 2.62 -1.45 -15.48
CA ILE A 73 1.96 -2.39 -14.56
C ILE A 73 0.61 -1.85 -14.10
N GLU A 74 0.54 -0.58 -13.72
CA GLU A 74 -0.67 0.02 -13.16
C GLU A 74 -1.62 0.59 -14.23
N GLY A 75 -1.08 1.03 -15.37
CA GLY A 75 -1.90 1.51 -16.50
C GLY A 75 -2.11 3.02 -16.56
N GLY A 76 -1.34 3.83 -15.81
CA GLY A 76 -1.41 5.30 -15.85
C GLY A 76 -0.57 5.94 -16.96
N ALA A 77 -0.45 7.27 -16.92
CA ALA A 77 0.29 8.06 -17.90
C ALA A 77 1.74 8.38 -17.46
N GLY A 78 1.97 8.48 -16.15
CA GLY A 78 3.30 8.77 -15.62
C GLY A 78 3.46 8.36 -14.17
N CYS A 79 4.71 8.18 -13.74
CA CYS A 79 5.07 7.77 -12.39
C CYS A 79 6.09 8.72 -11.76
N ALA A 80 5.85 9.16 -10.52
CA ALA A 80 6.81 9.86 -9.69
C ALA A 80 7.33 8.94 -8.57
N LEU A 81 8.59 9.15 -8.16
CA LEU A 81 9.28 8.33 -7.15
C LEU A 81 9.56 9.15 -5.90
N TYR A 82 9.47 8.50 -4.75
CA TYR A 82 9.62 9.12 -3.43
C TYR A 82 10.46 8.24 -2.49
N PRO A 83 11.10 8.83 -1.47
CA PRO A 83 11.96 8.06 -0.55
C PRO A 83 11.20 7.06 0.33
N CYS A 84 9.87 7.17 0.44
CA CYS A 84 9.02 6.21 1.17
C CYS A 84 7.54 6.38 0.79
N GLY A 85 6.70 5.43 1.23
CA GLY A 85 5.25 5.48 0.99
C GLY A 85 4.58 6.73 1.58
N THR A 86 4.93 7.13 2.80
CA THR A 86 4.37 8.35 3.42
C THR A 86 4.71 9.61 2.62
N ALA A 87 5.91 9.69 2.05
CA ALA A 87 6.29 10.79 1.17
C ALA A 87 5.48 10.78 -0.15
N ALA A 88 5.16 9.61 -0.68
CA ALA A 88 4.30 9.48 -1.86
C ALA A 88 2.87 9.98 -1.56
N ILE A 89 2.29 9.56 -0.44
CA ILE A 89 0.95 9.99 0.01
C ILE A 89 0.92 11.51 0.23
N SER A 90 1.82 12.04 1.05
CA SER A 90 1.83 13.48 1.38
C SER A 90 2.04 14.35 0.16
N ASN A 91 2.93 13.95 -0.77
CA ASN A 91 3.14 14.66 -2.03
C ASN A 91 1.93 14.59 -2.96
N ALA A 92 1.28 13.44 -3.06
CA ALA A 92 0.05 13.30 -3.87
C ALA A 92 -1.03 14.26 -3.37
N ILE A 93 -1.31 14.29 -2.07
CA ILE A 93 -2.30 15.20 -1.47
C ILE A 93 -1.90 16.65 -1.69
N LEU A 94 -0.67 17.05 -1.30
CA LEU A 94 -0.18 18.43 -1.45
C LEU A 94 -0.16 18.93 -2.88
N SER A 95 -0.11 18.03 -3.86
CA SER A 95 -0.12 18.43 -5.27
C SER A 95 -1.45 18.99 -5.75
N PHE A 96 -2.55 18.76 -5.01
CA PHE A 96 -3.90 19.04 -5.49
C PHE A 96 -4.80 19.82 -4.52
N VAL A 97 -4.31 20.15 -3.32
CA VAL A 97 -5.07 20.90 -2.33
C VAL A 97 -4.44 22.26 -2.04
N GLU A 98 -5.29 23.21 -1.70
CA GLU A 98 -4.91 24.55 -1.20
C GLU A 98 -5.72 24.89 0.07
N ALA A 99 -5.39 26.01 0.72
CA ALA A 99 -6.13 26.44 1.90
C ALA A 99 -7.60 26.67 1.60
N GLY A 100 -8.48 26.08 2.38
CA GLY A 100 -9.92 26.10 2.18
C GLY A 100 -10.49 24.89 1.50
N ASP A 101 -9.67 23.99 0.96
CA ASP A 101 -10.12 22.72 0.38
C ASP A 101 -10.50 21.69 1.44
N HIS A 102 -11.27 20.68 1.02
CA HIS A 102 -11.76 19.59 1.83
C HIS A 102 -11.34 18.23 1.25
N ILE A 103 -10.96 17.31 2.14
CA ILE A 103 -10.60 15.90 1.82
C ILE A 103 -11.62 14.96 2.46
N LEU A 104 -12.17 14.05 1.67
CA LEU A 104 -12.86 12.86 2.18
C LEU A 104 -11.83 11.73 2.30
N MET A 105 -11.59 11.25 3.52
CA MET A 105 -10.57 10.26 3.86
C MET A 105 -11.23 9.01 4.43
N VAL A 106 -10.89 7.83 3.92
CA VAL A 106 -11.36 6.59 4.54
C VAL A 106 -10.88 6.48 5.98
N ASP A 107 -11.76 6.09 6.90
CA ASP A 107 -11.43 5.96 8.33
C ASP A 107 -10.46 4.81 8.62
N THR A 108 -10.31 3.88 7.67
CA THR A 108 -9.36 2.76 7.72
C THR A 108 -8.04 3.04 7.00
N CYS A 109 -7.71 4.30 6.74
CA CYS A 109 -6.43 4.66 6.14
C CYS A 109 -5.24 4.37 7.08
N TYR A 110 -4.07 4.21 6.48
CA TYR A 110 -2.79 4.09 7.19
C TYR A 110 -2.60 5.24 8.20
N GLU A 111 -2.24 4.90 9.44
CA GLU A 111 -2.18 5.87 10.55
C GLU A 111 -1.34 7.11 10.23
N PRO A 112 -0.13 7.04 9.66
CA PRO A 112 0.62 8.24 9.26
C PRO A 112 -0.07 9.10 8.20
N THR A 113 -0.97 8.56 7.37
CA THR A 113 -1.81 9.36 6.45
C THR A 113 -2.81 10.18 7.24
N ARG A 114 -3.43 9.58 8.25
CA ARG A 114 -4.34 10.25 9.19
C ARG A 114 -3.62 11.36 9.94
N ASP A 115 -2.44 11.08 10.49
CA ASP A 115 -1.64 12.06 11.21
C ASP A 115 -1.23 13.23 10.33
N PHE A 116 -0.82 12.95 9.10
CA PHE A 116 -0.52 13.99 8.11
C PHE A 116 -1.73 14.91 7.87
N CYS A 117 -2.91 14.36 7.70
CA CYS A 117 -4.13 15.15 7.51
C CYS A 117 -4.50 15.93 8.77
N ASN A 118 -4.48 15.30 9.93
CA ASN A 118 -4.87 15.92 11.20
C ASN A 118 -3.91 17.00 11.70
N VAL A 119 -2.62 16.91 11.33
CA VAL A 119 -1.59 17.83 11.80
C VAL A 119 -1.16 18.82 10.72
N ILE A 120 -0.72 18.32 9.58
CA ILE A 120 -0.12 19.17 8.54
C ILE A 120 -1.20 19.82 7.66
N MET A 121 -2.14 19.05 7.14
CA MET A 121 -3.20 19.59 6.29
C MET A 121 -4.09 20.57 7.07
N LYS A 122 -4.49 20.20 8.28
CA LYS A 122 -5.24 21.11 9.18
C LYS A 122 -4.49 22.41 9.44
N LYS A 123 -3.16 22.37 9.68
CA LYS A 123 -2.33 23.58 9.85
C LYS A 123 -2.27 24.45 8.59
N MET A 124 -2.38 23.82 7.42
CA MET A 124 -2.41 24.50 6.11
C MET A 124 -3.81 25.00 5.73
N GLY A 125 -4.82 24.81 6.58
CA GLY A 125 -6.19 25.24 6.33
C GLY A 125 -7.00 24.32 5.41
N VAL A 126 -6.59 23.06 5.30
CA VAL A 126 -7.34 22.02 4.60
C VAL A 126 -8.12 21.18 5.62
N GLU A 127 -9.40 20.98 5.39
CA GLU A 127 -10.28 20.19 6.24
C GLU A 127 -10.32 18.72 5.79
N THR A 128 -10.48 17.80 6.75
CA THR A 128 -10.59 16.37 6.47
C THR A 128 -11.79 15.79 7.20
N THR A 129 -12.69 15.15 6.45
CA THR A 129 -13.79 14.34 6.99
C THR A 129 -13.47 12.85 6.76
N TYR A 130 -13.53 12.08 7.84
CA TYR A 130 -13.35 10.63 7.77
C TYR A 130 -14.69 9.94 7.50
N TYR A 131 -14.66 8.89 6.67
CA TYR A 131 -15.86 8.14 6.31
C TYR A 131 -15.68 6.63 6.52
N ASP A 132 -16.81 5.94 6.75
CA ASP A 132 -16.86 4.48 6.89
C ASP A 132 -16.43 3.80 5.58
N PRO A 133 -15.48 2.84 5.59
CA PRO A 133 -15.06 2.13 4.38
C PRO A 133 -16.21 1.42 3.66
N MET A 134 -17.28 1.08 4.37
CA MET A 134 -18.45 0.41 3.81
C MET A 134 -19.57 1.37 3.40
N ILE A 135 -19.30 2.68 3.35
CA ILE A 135 -20.30 3.72 3.06
C ILE A 135 -20.95 3.59 1.67
N GLY A 136 -20.21 3.08 0.68
CA GLY A 136 -20.69 2.89 -0.69
C GLY A 136 -21.26 4.18 -1.30
N GLU A 137 -22.47 4.11 -1.87
CA GLU A 137 -23.13 5.25 -2.54
C GLU A 137 -23.45 6.42 -1.59
N ASN A 138 -23.56 6.17 -0.28
CA ASN A 138 -23.85 7.23 0.70
C ASN A 138 -22.68 8.21 0.88
N ILE A 139 -21.54 7.98 0.23
CA ILE A 139 -20.44 8.95 0.18
C ILE A 139 -20.92 10.32 -0.36
N ARG A 140 -21.98 10.36 -1.16
CA ARG A 140 -22.62 11.60 -1.65
C ARG A 140 -22.98 12.56 -0.54
N ASP A 141 -23.46 12.04 0.57
CA ASP A 141 -23.98 12.85 1.70
C ASP A 141 -22.85 13.59 2.43
N LEU A 142 -21.61 13.19 2.22
CA LEU A 142 -20.42 13.81 2.82
C LEU A 142 -19.70 14.80 1.89
N ILE A 143 -20.10 14.87 0.62
CA ILE A 143 -19.48 15.78 -0.35
C ILE A 143 -19.86 17.22 -0.02
N GLN A 144 -18.86 18.07 0.10
CA GLN A 144 -19.00 19.51 0.32
C GLN A 144 -18.64 20.28 -0.96
N PRO A 145 -19.08 21.55 -1.12
CA PRO A 145 -18.76 22.34 -2.32
C PRO A 145 -17.26 22.53 -2.57
N ASN A 146 -16.43 22.42 -1.52
CA ASN A 146 -14.96 22.54 -1.55
C ASN A 146 -14.25 21.18 -1.44
N THR A 147 -14.96 20.07 -1.56
CA THR A 147 -14.34 18.73 -1.56
C THR A 147 -13.48 18.57 -2.82
N LYS A 148 -12.19 18.33 -2.63
CA LYS A 148 -11.20 18.25 -3.69
C LYS A 148 -10.70 16.82 -3.92
N ILE A 149 -10.56 16.04 -2.84
CA ILE A 149 -9.99 14.69 -2.89
C ILE A 149 -10.94 13.71 -2.19
N LEU A 150 -11.16 12.57 -2.83
CA LEU A 150 -11.63 11.34 -2.21
C LEU A 150 -10.43 10.39 -2.09
N PHE A 151 -9.99 10.13 -0.86
CA PHE A 151 -8.86 9.24 -0.58
C PHE A 151 -9.37 7.88 -0.11
N LEU A 152 -8.95 6.84 -0.82
CA LEU A 152 -9.30 5.44 -0.64
C LEU A 152 -8.07 4.65 -0.17
N GLU A 153 -8.29 3.60 0.60
CA GLU A 153 -7.32 2.53 0.88
C GLU A 153 -8.10 1.22 1.00
N SER A 154 -7.92 0.33 0.02
CA SER A 154 -8.70 -0.90 -0.07
C SER A 154 -7.81 -2.09 -0.47
N PRO A 155 -7.77 -3.14 0.36
CA PRO A 155 -8.35 -3.27 1.71
C PRO A 155 -7.81 -2.25 2.72
N GLY A 156 -8.64 -1.92 3.72
CA GLY A 156 -8.28 -0.95 4.76
C GLY A 156 -7.11 -1.40 5.64
N SER A 157 -6.32 -0.43 6.09
CA SER A 157 -5.19 -0.67 6.98
C SER A 157 -5.64 -1.38 8.26
N ILE A 158 -4.97 -2.47 8.60
CA ILE A 158 -5.17 -3.30 9.79
C ILE A 158 -6.48 -4.10 9.78
N THR A 159 -7.63 -3.50 9.48
CA THR A 159 -8.95 -4.13 9.61
C THR A 159 -9.51 -4.76 8.34
N MET A 160 -8.84 -4.56 7.21
CA MET A 160 -9.04 -5.27 5.94
C MET A 160 -10.42 -5.14 5.28
N GLU A 161 -11.25 -4.14 5.60
CA GLU A 161 -12.49 -3.87 4.85
C GLU A 161 -12.16 -3.57 3.38
N VAL A 162 -12.91 -4.17 2.46
CA VAL A 162 -12.76 -3.91 1.02
C VAL A 162 -13.84 -2.94 0.57
N GLN A 163 -13.43 -1.82 -0.03
CA GLN A 163 -14.35 -0.76 -0.47
C GLN A 163 -14.91 -1.02 -1.86
N ASP A 164 -16.11 -0.50 -2.12
CA ASP A 164 -16.68 -0.41 -3.48
C ASP A 164 -16.03 0.74 -4.25
N VAL A 165 -14.76 0.55 -4.62
CA VAL A 165 -13.95 1.58 -5.29
C VAL A 165 -14.60 2.11 -6.57
N PRO A 166 -15.10 1.28 -7.51
CA PRO A 166 -15.70 1.79 -8.74
C PRO A 166 -16.92 2.68 -8.53
N THR A 167 -17.80 2.32 -7.59
CA THR A 167 -18.99 3.12 -7.27
C THR A 167 -18.59 4.46 -6.66
N MET A 168 -17.66 4.46 -5.72
CA MET A 168 -17.20 5.67 -5.06
C MET A 168 -16.45 6.59 -6.03
N ALA A 169 -15.63 6.04 -6.90
CA ALA A 169 -14.92 6.80 -7.94
C ALA A 169 -15.89 7.46 -8.93
N ARG A 170 -16.90 6.73 -9.38
CA ARG A 170 -17.94 7.29 -10.26
C ARG A 170 -18.65 8.49 -9.61
N ILE A 171 -19.03 8.35 -8.34
CA ILE A 171 -19.69 9.44 -7.61
C ILE A 171 -18.76 10.64 -7.44
N ALA A 172 -17.49 10.43 -7.09
CA ALA A 172 -16.51 11.51 -6.99
C ALA A 172 -16.36 12.29 -8.31
N HIS A 173 -16.31 11.59 -9.43
CA HIS A 173 -16.19 12.19 -10.75
C HIS A 173 -17.44 13.00 -11.17
N GLU A 174 -18.64 12.64 -10.69
CA GLU A 174 -19.85 13.44 -10.90
C GLU A 174 -19.75 14.85 -10.27
N HIS A 175 -18.80 15.03 -9.34
CA HIS A 175 -18.54 16.27 -8.61
C HIS A 175 -17.15 16.87 -8.86
N ASP A 176 -16.44 16.42 -9.92
CA ASP A 176 -15.07 16.84 -10.25
C ASP A 176 -14.04 16.61 -9.11
N ILE A 177 -14.28 15.63 -8.25
CA ILE A 177 -13.40 15.25 -7.14
C ILE A 177 -12.35 14.25 -7.63
N ILE A 178 -11.09 14.47 -7.22
CA ILE A 178 -9.94 13.61 -7.56
C ILE A 178 -9.97 12.36 -6.71
N VAL A 179 -9.89 11.20 -7.34
CA VAL A 179 -9.84 9.89 -6.64
C VAL A 179 -8.42 9.43 -6.47
N MET A 180 -7.97 9.35 -5.23
CA MET A 180 -6.65 8.81 -4.85
C MET A 180 -6.82 7.49 -4.12
N LEU A 181 -6.01 6.50 -4.47
CA LEU A 181 -6.01 5.19 -3.83
C LEU A 181 -4.62 4.82 -3.33
N ASP A 182 -4.49 4.52 -2.04
CA ASP A 182 -3.36 3.73 -1.56
C ASP A 182 -3.56 2.26 -2.01
N ASN A 183 -2.87 1.90 -3.08
CA ASN A 183 -2.92 0.58 -3.72
C ASN A 183 -1.76 -0.33 -3.27
N THR A 184 -1.17 -0.05 -2.12
CA THR A 184 -0.01 -0.82 -1.63
C THR A 184 -0.34 -2.29 -1.45
N TRP A 185 -1.54 -2.62 -0.94
CA TRP A 185 -1.98 -4.00 -0.78
C TRP A 185 -2.19 -4.71 -2.13
N GLY A 186 -2.79 -4.03 -3.10
CA GLY A 186 -3.03 -4.55 -4.45
C GLY A 186 -1.78 -4.67 -5.31
N ALA A 187 -0.69 -3.96 -4.95
CA ALA A 187 0.62 -3.97 -5.60
C ALA A 187 0.57 -3.70 -7.13
N GLY A 188 -0.49 -3.03 -7.63
CA GLY A 188 -0.69 -2.81 -9.07
C GLY A 188 -0.97 -4.07 -9.89
N VAL A 189 -0.82 -5.24 -9.31
CA VAL A 189 -1.04 -6.56 -9.96
C VAL A 189 -2.41 -7.11 -9.61
N ASN A 190 -2.73 -7.18 -8.32
CA ASN A 190 -3.99 -7.77 -7.86
C ASN A 190 -5.18 -6.82 -8.00
N PHE A 191 -4.93 -5.51 -8.04
CA PHE A 191 -5.94 -4.49 -8.30
C PHE A 191 -5.44 -3.51 -9.37
N SER A 192 -6.25 -3.28 -10.42
CA SER A 192 -5.96 -2.37 -11.54
C SER A 192 -6.62 -1.01 -11.28
N PRO A 193 -5.95 -0.02 -10.68
CA PRO A 193 -6.61 1.17 -10.15
C PRO A 193 -7.32 2.00 -11.23
N PHE A 194 -6.69 2.21 -12.38
CA PHE A 194 -7.26 3.05 -13.44
C PHE A 194 -8.45 2.42 -14.16
N GLU A 195 -8.54 1.08 -14.18
CA GLU A 195 -9.72 0.38 -14.70
C GLU A 195 -10.95 0.55 -13.79
N HIS A 196 -10.73 0.93 -12.52
CA HIS A 196 -11.75 1.14 -11.50
C HIS A 196 -12.00 2.63 -11.18
N GLY A 197 -11.52 3.54 -12.04
CA GLY A 197 -11.80 4.98 -11.92
C GLY A 197 -10.89 5.74 -10.96
N VAL A 198 -9.77 5.18 -10.54
CA VAL A 198 -8.77 5.89 -9.73
C VAL A 198 -8.00 6.86 -10.63
N ASP A 199 -7.78 8.08 -10.15
CA ASP A 199 -7.01 9.11 -10.85
C ASP A 199 -5.52 9.06 -10.49
N ILE A 200 -5.23 8.75 -9.23
CA ILE A 200 -3.86 8.66 -8.70
C ILE A 200 -3.73 7.42 -7.84
N SER A 201 -2.91 6.48 -8.28
CA SER A 201 -2.53 5.30 -7.52
C SER A 201 -1.25 5.58 -6.74
N ILE A 202 -1.26 5.29 -5.46
CA ILE A 202 -0.15 5.50 -4.54
C ILE A 202 0.29 4.14 -4.01
N GLN A 203 1.61 3.92 -3.96
CA GLN A 203 2.13 2.70 -3.33
C GLN A 203 3.34 2.99 -2.45
N ALA A 204 3.36 2.37 -1.28
CA ALA A 204 4.60 2.11 -0.58
C ALA A 204 5.31 0.95 -1.31
N ALA A 205 6.11 1.28 -2.33
CA ALA A 205 6.87 0.27 -3.09
C ALA A 205 7.84 -0.52 -2.20
N THR A 206 8.15 -0.02 -1.00
CA THR A 206 8.81 -0.69 0.14
C THR A 206 8.25 -2.10 0.40
N LYS A 207 6.95 -2.32 0.12
CA LYS A 207 6.22 -3.57 0.38
C LYS A 207 6.48 -4.58 -0.74
N TYR A 208 5.42 -5.08 -1.39
CA TYR A 208 5.53 -6.15 -2.40
C TYR A 208 6.35 -5.79 -3.65
N ILE A 209 6.40 -4.52 -4.06
CA ILE A 209 7.17 -4.11 -5.25
C ILE A 209 8.66 -4.46 -5.06
N VAL A 210 9.28 -4.02 -3.98
CA VAL A 210 10.66 -4.39 -3.61
C VAL A 210 10.70 -5.83 -3.10
N GLY A 211 9.88 -6.16 -2.10
CA GLY A 211 9.61 -7.50 -1.61
C GLY A 211 10.72 -8.19 -0.82
N HIS A 212 11.73 -7.43 -0.33
CA HIS A 212 12.93 -8.00 0.30
C HIS A 212 13.32 -7.33 1.61
N SER A 213 12.45 -6.47 2.17
CA SER A 213 12.61 -5.83 3.50
C SER A 213 13.88 -4.99 3.68
N ASP A 214 14.45 -4.47 2.59
CA ASP A 214 15.76 -3.81 2.56
C ASP A 214 15.75 -2.42 1.92
N VAL A 215 14.60 -1.93 1.39
CA VAL A 215 14.48 -0.64 0.71
C VAL A 215 13.25 0.13 1.15
N MET A 216 13.42 1.42 1.38
CA MET A 216 12.33 2.39 1.53
C MET A 216 12.07 3.07 0.19
N LEU A 217 10.86 2.94 -0.35
CA LEU A 217 10.50 3.46 -1.65
C LEU A 217 9.01 3.76 -1.75
N GLY A 218 8.65 4.87 -2.37
CA GLY A 218 7.27 5.22 -2.68
C GLY A 218 7.09 5.53 -4.16
N THR A 219 5.90 5.25 -4.69
CA THR A 219 5.52 5.61 -6.05
C THR A 219 4.13 6.23 -6.10
N THR A 220 3.93 7.17 -7.02
CA THR A 220 2.59 7.59 -7.44
C THR A 220 2.50 7.45 -8.95
N VAL A 221 1.45 6.80 -9.41
CA VAL A 221 1.10 6.75 -10.84
C VAL A 221 -0.17 7.56 -11.02
N ALA A 222 -0.19 8.44 -12.02
CA ALA A 222 -1.33 9.31 -12.31
C ALA A 222 -1.91 9.04 -13.70
N SER A 223 -3.22 9.31 -13.84
CA SER A 223 -3.89 9.38 -15.13
C SER A 223 -3.39 10.58 -15.95
N GLU A 224 -3.64 10.58 -17.25
CA GLU A 224 -3.22 11.65 -18.19
C GLU A 224 -3.65 13.04 -17.70
N LYS A 225 -4.86 13.16 -17.16
CA LYS A 225 -5.43 14.43 -16.67
C LYS A 225 -4.60 15.07 -15.55
N TYR A 226 -3.98 14.26 -14.69
CA TYR A 226 -3.35 14.76 -13.48
C TYR A 226 -1.82 14.60 -13.46
N TRP A 227 -1.24 13.92 -14.45
CA TRP A 227 0.19 13.62 -14.46
C TRP A 227 1.09 14.84 -14.43
N ASP A 228 0.83 15.82 -15.29
CA ASP A 228 1.70 17.00 -15.40
C ASP A 228 1.76 17.79 -14.09
N GLN A 229 0.61 17.99 -13.44
CA GLN A 229 0.55 18.69 -12.15
C GLN A 229 1.27 17.90 -11.05
N LEU A 230 1.00 16.60 -10.91
CA LEU A 230 1.66 15.74 -9.94
C LEU A 230 3.19 15.73 -10.11
N ARG A 231 3.65 15.61 -11.35
CA ARG A 231 5.09 15.60 -11.67
C ARG A 231 5.77 16.90 -11.27
N GLU A 232 5.24 18.04 -11.67
CA GLU A 232 5.86 19.35 -11.40
C GLU A 232 5.84 19.67 -9.90
N GLN A 233 4.76 19.38 -9.20
CA GLN A 233 4.67 19.57 -7.75
C GLN A 233 5.68 18.67 -7.00
N SER A 234 5.82 17.41 -7.40
CA SER A 234 6.81 16.50 -6.83
C SER A 234 8.24 17.03 -6.98
N TYR A 235 8.56 17.62 -8.14
CA TYR A 235 9.86 18.25 -8.36
C TYR A 235 10.07 19.50 -7.51
N LEU A 236 9.02 20.32 -7.31
CA LEU A 236 9.08 21.51 -6.46
C LEU A 236 9.31 21.15 -4.99
N MET A 237 8.69 20.07 -4.51
CA MET A 237 8.89 19.57 -3.14
C MET A 237 10.26 18.89 -2.93
N GLY A 238 11.05 18.72 -4.00
CA GLY A 238 12.44 18.30 -3.91
C GLY A 238 12.64 16.81 -3.61
N GLN A 239 11.62 15.99 -3.75
CA GLN A 239 11.71 14.56 -3.53
C GLN A 239 12.66 13.90 -4.54
N CYS A 240 13.53 13.05 -4.04
CA CYS A 240 14.44 12.27 -4.88
C CYS A 240 14.72 10.91 -4.25
N VAL A 241 15.05 9.94 -5.10
CA VAL A 241 15.33 8.55 -4.74
C VAL A 241 16.72 8.20 -5.18
N SER A 242 17.41 7.34 -4.43
CA SER A 242 18.65 6.74 -4.87
C SER A 242 18.44 5.88 -6.13
N PRO A 243 19.31 5.95 -7.14
CA PRO A 243 19.24 5.02 -8.29
C PRO A 243 19.41 3.56 -7.86
N ASP A 244 20.08 3.28 -6.76
CA ASP A 244 20.19 1.94 -6.19
C ASP A 244 18.83 1.43 -5.72
N ASP A 245 18.04 2.24 -5.01
CA ASP A 245 16.71 1.88 -4.55
C ASP A 245 15.74 1.70 -5.74
N ALA A 246 15.80 2.61 -6.73
CA ALA A 246 15.02 2.47 -7.96
C ALA A 246 15.35 1.17 -8.72
N TYR A 247 16.64 0.78 -8.76
CA TYR A 247 17.08 -0.49 -9.33
C TYR A 247 16.51 -1.69 -8.57
N LEU A 248 16.55 -1.67 -7.23
CA LEU A 248 16.03 -2.75 -6.39
C LEU A 248 14.52 -2.87 -6.55
N GLY A 249 13.79 -1.76 -6.66
CA GLY A 249 12.36 -1.76 -7.01
C GLY A 249 12.09 -2.42 -8.35
N LEU A 250 12.82 -2.03 -9.39
CA LEU A 250 12.69 -2.64 -10.71
C LEU A 250 13.04 -4.14 -10.71
N ARG A 251 14.07 -4.54 -9.97
CA ARG A 251 14.46 -5.95 -9.80
C ARG A 251 13.36 -6.74 -9.08
N GLY A 252 12.75 -6.17 -8.03
CA GLY A 252 11.68 -6.80 -7.26
C GLY A 252 10.45 -7.12 -8.13
N ILE A 253 10.09 -6.23 -9.07
CA ILE A 253 8.99 -6.43 -10.01
C ILE A 253 9.11 -7.76 -10.77
N ARG A 254 10.32 -8.20 -11.11
CA ARG A 254 10.54 -9.41 -11.94
C ARG A 254 9.99 -10.69 -11.31
N THR A 255 9.91 -10.73 -9.99
CA THR A 255 9.39 -11.87 -9.22
C THR A 255 8.08 -11.54 -8.49
N LEU A 256 7.48 -10.39 -8.75
CA LEU A 256 6.31 -9.90 -8.02
C LEU A 256 5.11 -10.89 -8.11
N ASP A 257 4.76 -11.35 -9.31
CA ASP A 257 3.65 -12.30 -9.50
C ASP A 257 3.87 -13.64 -8.77
N VAL A 258 5.07 -14.20 -8.85
CA VAL A 258 5.34 -15.49 -8.19
C VAL A 258 5.34 -15.34 -6.67
N ARG A 259 5.82 -14.20 -6.13
CA ARG A 259 5.77 -13.92 -4.69
C ARG A 259 4.34 -13.71 -4.22
N LEU A 260 3.55 -12.88 -4.91
CA LEU A 260 2.16 -12.62 -4.55
C LEU A 260 1.32 -13.89 -4.55
N ARG A 261 1.47 -14.76 -5.54
CA ARG A 261 0.76 -16.05 -5.58
C ARG A 261 1.12 -16.95 -4.41
N GLN A 262 2.41 -17.06 -4.07
CA GLN A 262 2.84 -17.89 -2.94
C GLN A 262 2.35 -17.29 -1.60
N HIS A 263 2.47 -15.97 -1.42
CA HIS A 263 1.90 -15.27 -0.27
C HIS A 263 0.40 -15.52 -0.13
N ALA A 264 -0.36 -15.40 -1.23
CA ALA A 264 -1.80 -15.60 -1.23
C ALA A 264 -2.17 -17.06 -0.88
N GLU A 265 -1.47 -18.03 -1.43
CA GLU A 265 -1.69 -19.44 -1.11
C GLU A 265 -1.42 -19.73 0.37
N ASN A 266 -0.26 -19.32 0.87
CA ASN A 266 0.13 -19.55 2.26
C ASN A 266 -0.82 -18.82 3.23
N SER A 267 -1.13 -17.55 2.97
CA SER A 267 -1.99 -16.74 3.84
C SER A 267 -3.41 -17.28 3.92
N LEU A 268 -3.97 -17.76 2.81
CA LEU A 268 -5.30 -18.35 2.81
C LEU A 268 -5.37 -19.63 3.65
N LYS A 269 -4.36 -20.51 3.55
CA LYS A 269 -4.27 -21.70 4.39
C LYS A 269 -4.17 -21.34 5.87
N VAL A 270 -3.31 -20.38 6.23
CA VAL A 270 -3.19 -19.89 7.61
C VAL A 270 -4.49 -19.24 8.09
N ALA A 271 -5.16 -18.43 7.26
CA ALA A 271 -6.42 -17.78 7.60
C ALA A 271 -7.55 -18.79 7.85
N GLN A 272 -7.66 -19.83 7.01
CA GLN A 272 -8.63 -20.93 7.21
C GLN A 272 -8.35 -21.72 8.48
N TRP A 273 -7.08 -22.01 8.76
CA TRP A 273 -6.70 -22.66 10.00
C TRP A 273 -7.03 -21.79 11.22
N LEU A 274 -6.73 -20.50 11.20
CA LEU A 274 -7.08 -19.54 12.26
C LEU A 274 -8.59 -19.45 12.46
N ALA A 275 -9.39 -19.46 11.40
CA ALA A 275 -10.85 -19.45 11.49
C ALA A 275 -11.43 -20.68 12.20
N SER A 276 -10.71 -21.80 12.23
CA SER A 276 -11.09 -23.00 12.95
C SER A 276 -10.70 -23.02 14.45
N ARG A 277 -9.93 -22.01 14.91
CA ARG A 277 -9.39 -21.99 16.27
C ARG A 277 -10.42 -21.48 17.29
N PRO A 278 -10.55 -22.15 18.46
CA PRO A 278 -11.48 -21.72 19.50
C PRO A 278 -11.11 -20.37 20.14
N GLU A 279 -9.84 -19.96 20.07
CA GLU A 279 -9.33 -18.70 20.62
C GLU A 279 -9.65 -17.49 19.73
N VAL A 280 -9.92 -17.74 18.45
CA VAL A 280 -10.16 -16.72 17.43
C VAL A 280 -11.65 -16.42 17.37
N ASP A 281 -12.00 -15.15 17.41
CA ASP A 281 -13.37 -14.65 17.22
C ASP A 281 -13.72 -14.65 15.74
N HIS A 282 -12.92 -13.97 14.93
CA HIS A 282 -13.07 -13.95 13.48
C HIS A 282 -11.75 -13.59 12.78
N VAL A 283 -11.66 -13.99 11.51
CA VAL A 283 -10.52 -13.68 10.64
C VAL A 283 -10.95 -12.64 9.60
N ARG A 284 -10.12 -11.64 9.41
CA ARG A 284 -10.29 -10.56 8.43
C ARG A 284 -9.28 -10.74 7.29
N HIS A 285 -9.58 -11.70 6.43
CA HIS A 285 -8.84 -11.95 5.20
C HIS A 285 -9.77 -11.69 4.02
N PRO A 286 -9.43 -10.79 3.08
CA PRO A 286 -10.33 -10.38 1.99
C PRO A 286 -10.95 -11.55 1.18
N ALA A 287 -10.22 -12.65 1.03
CA ALA A 287 -10.71 -13.84 0.33
C ALA A 287 -11.66 -14.74 1.16
N LEU A 288 -12.02 -14.37 2.40
CA LEU A 288 -13.00 -15.10 3.21
C LEU A 288 -14.33 -14.33 3.21
N GLU A 289 -15.44 -15.03 3.03
CA GLU A 289 -16.81 -14.45 3.02
C GLU A 289 -17.14 -13.64 4.30
N THR A 290 -16.46 -13.92 5.39
CA THR A 290 -16.63 -13.20 6.67
C THR A 290 -15.94 -11.85 6.70
N CYS A 291 -15.10 -11.52 5.71
CA CYS A 291 -14.44 -10.22 5.63
C CYS A 291 -15.39 -9.16 5.06
N PRO A 292 -15.56 -8.00 5.71
CA PRO A 292 -16.42 -6.94 5.16
C PRO A 292 -15.96 -6.50 3.77
N GLY A 293 -16.88 -6.50 2.81
CA GLY A 293 -16.62 -6.16 1.41
C GLY A 293 -15.99 -7.29 0.60
N HIS A 294 -16.08 -8.55 1.07
CA HIS A 294 -15.63 -9.72 0.31
C HIS A 294 -16.18 -9.76 -1.12
N GLU A 295 -17.44 -9.37 -1.34
CA GLU A 295 -18.06 -9.26 -2.65
C GLU A 295 -17.33 -8.30 -3.59
N PHE A 296 -16.75 -7.22 -3.07
CA PHE A 296 -15.93 -6.29 -3.85
C PHE A 296 -14.54 -6.86 -4.12
N PHE A 297 -13.99 -7.64 -3.17
CA PHE A 297 -12.75 -8.36 -3.41
C PHE A 297 -12.90 -9.37 -4.55
N GLU A 298 -13.95 -10.18 -4.55
CA GLU A 298 -14.19 -11.15 -5.63
C GLU A 298 -14.45 -10.49 -6.98
N ARG A 299 -15.11 -9.32 -6.99
CA ARG A 299 -15.42 -8.59 -8.22
C ARG A 299 -14.19 -7.90 -8.83
N ASP A 300 -13.36 -7.25 -8.00
CA ASP A 300 -12.39 -6.24 -8.45
C ASP A 300 -10.93 -6.71 -8.35
N PHE A 301 -10.64 -7.70 -7.52
CA PHE A 301 -9.27 -8.20 -7.31
C PHE A 301 -9.02 -9.49 -8.08
N THR A 302 -7.81 -9.63 -8.59
CA THR A 302 -7.38 -10.83 -9.34
C THR A 302 -6.62 -11.84 -8.47
N GLY A 303 -6.41 -11.53 -7.19
CA GLY A 303 -5.71 -12.38 -6.23
C GLY A 303 -5.49 -11.69 -4.90
N GLY A 304 -4.98 -12.45 -3.94
CA GLY A 304 -4.63 -12.00 -2.60
C GLY A 304 -3.13 -11.81 -2.40
N ASN A 305 -2.75 -11.64 -1.14
CA ASN A 305 -1.35 -11.56 -0.70
C ASN A 305 -1.20 -12.08 0.75
N GLY A 306 -0.04 -11.83 1.38
CA GLY A 306 0.28 -12.35 2.72
C GLY A 306 -0.30 -11.57 3.89
N LEU A 307 -0.83 -10.34 3.67
CA LEU A 307 -1.25 -9.46 4.77
C LEU A 307 -2.74 -9.58 5.06
N PHE A 308 -3.07 -9.93 6.30
CA PHE A 308 -4.43 -9.94 6.83
C PHE A 308 -4.43 -9.77 8.36
N SER A 309 -5.60 -9.86 8.98
CA SER A 309 -5.72 -9.76 10.43
C SER A 309 -6.71 -10.81 10.98
N PHE A 310 -6.60 -11.08 12.27
CA PHE A 310 -7.60 -11.86 13.00
C PHE A 310 -7.82 -11.25 14.39
N VAL A 311 -8.96 -11.51 14.99
CA VAL A 311 -9.33 -10.98 16.30
C VAL A 311 -9.45 -12.14 17.27
N LEU A 312 -8.80 -12.02 18.44
CA LEU A 312 -8.95 -12.97 19.53
C LEU A 312 -10.29 -12.75 20.23
N LYS A 313 -10.89 -13.77 20.84
CA LYS A 313 -12.16 -13.63 21.59
C LYS A 313 -12.04 -12.74 22.81
N THR A 314 -10.85 -12.61 23.37
CA THR A 314 -10.63 -11.80 24.57
C THR A 314 -9.37 -10.95 24.45
N SER A 315 -9.40 -9.80 25.11
CA SER A 315 -8.19 -9.00 25.34
C SER A 315 -7.59 -9.38 26.69
N TYR A 316 -6.47 -10.09 26.65
CA TYR A 316 -5.69 -10.40 27.83
C TYR A 316 -4.19 -10.18 27.52
N PRO A 317 -3.64 -8.99 27.81
CA PRO A 317 -2.30 -8.58 27.36
C PRO A 317 -1.19 -9.58 27.73
N LYS A 318 -1.23 -10.18 28.92
CA LYS A 318 -0.24 -11.20 29.33
C LYS A 318 -0.29 -12.45 28.44
N ALA A 319 -1.50 -12.91 28.11
CA ALA A 319 -1.66 -14.07 27.24
C ALA A 319 -1.29 -13.71 25.79
N THR A 320 -1.66 -12.50 25.31
CA THR A 320 -1.23 -12.00 24.01
C THR A 320 0.31 -11.92 23.91
N THR A 321 0.97 -11.42 24.96
CA THR A 321 2.45 -11.43 25.03
C THR A 321 2.99 -12.85 24.93
N ALA A 322 2.42 -13.81 25.66
CA ALA A 322 2.87 -15.21 25.61
C ALA A 322 2.60 -15.89 24.24
N LEU A 323 1.53 -15.47 23.54
CA LEU A 323 1.30 -15.90 22.15
C LEU A 323 2.48 -15.49 21.27
N LEU A 324 2.88 -14.22 21.34
CA LEU A 324 3.86 -13.61 20.42
C LEU A 324 5.31 -13.86 20.81
N ASP A 325 5.61 -13.87 22.12
CA ASP A 325 6.95 -14.16 22.60
C ASP A 325 7.30 -15.65 22.39
N GLY A 326 8.47 -15.88 21.83
CA GLY A 326 8.96 -17.24 21.57
C GLY A 326 8.45 -17.87 20.28
N MET A 327 7.84 -17.10 19.37
CA MET A 327 7.65 -17.51 17.97
C MET A 327 9.01 -17.78 17.32
N LYS A 328 9.07 -18.76 16.44
CA LYS A 328 10.30 -19.18 15.74
C LYS A 328 10.39 -18.65 14.31
N HIS A 329 9.26 -18.59 13.64
CA HIS A 329 9.16 -18.22 12.23
C HIS A 329 8.49 -16.86 12.06
N PHE A 330 7.52 -16.50 12.92
CA PHE A 330 6.97 -15.16 12.94
C PHE A 330 7.82 -14.22 13.80
N SER A 331 8.25 -13.12 13.22
CA SER A 331 8.95 -12.06 13.94
C SER A 331 8.04 -10.88 14.25
N MET A 332 8.25 -10.21 15.37
CA MET A 332 7.59 -8.95 15.67
C MET A 332 8.32 -7.81 14.97
N GLY A 333 7.66 -7.13 14.06
CA GLY A 333 8.26 -6.01 13.32
C GLY A 333 7.22 -5.21 12.57
N TYR A 334 7.52 -3.93 12.36
CA TYR A 334 6.72 -3.07 11.49
C TYR A 334 7.04 -3.35 10.03
N SER A 335 6.14 -2.88 9.12
CA SER A 335 6.15 -3.21 7.71
C SER A 335 5.54 -4.59 7.41
N TRP A 336 5.62 -5.00 6.15
CA TRP A 336 5.13 -6.25 5.58
C TRP A 336 5.49 -6.32 4.09
N GLY A 337 5.18 -7.42 3.42
CA GLY A 337 5.38 -7.58 1.97
C GLY A 337 6.78 -8.04 1.57
N GLY A 338 7.64 -8.37 2.54
CA GLY A 338 8.89 -9.08 2.34
C GLY A 338 8.68 -10.59 2.24
N TYR A 339 9.78 -11.34 2.20
CA TYR A 339 9.75 -12.79 2.14
C TYR A 339 9.48 -13.45 3.50
N GLU A 340 9.72 -12.71 4.60
CA GLU A 340 9.59 -13.16 5.99
C GLU A 340 8.18 -12.98 6.54
N SER A 341 7.79 -13.85 7.46
CA SER A 341 6.54 -13.77 8.21
C SER A 341 6.64 -12.82 9.41
N LEU A 342 5.64 -11.93 9.55
CA LEU A 342 5.57 -10.95 10.63
C LEU A 342 4.22 -11.00 11.35
N ILE A 343 4.23 -10.69 12.66
CA ILE A 343 3.04 -10.67 13.50
C ILE A 343 3.10 -9.51 14.49
N LEU A 344 1.98 -8.78 14.69
CA LEU A 344 1.86 -7.70 15.66
C LEU A 344 0.48 -7.68 16.29
N ALA A 345 0.43 -7.43 17.60
CA ALA A 345 -0.82 -7.22 18.33
C ALA A 345 -1.22 -5.74 18.36
N ASN A 346 -2.51 -5.49 18.25
CA ASN A 346 -3.13 -4.19 18.43
C ASN A 346 -4.21 -4.33 19.51
N GLU A 347 -3.94 -3.76 20.67
CA GLU A 347 -4.90 -3.83 21.80
C GLU A 347 -6.15 -2.98 21.50
N PRO A 348 -7.35 -3.44 21.91
CA PRO A 348 -8.60 -2.77 21.57
C PRO A 348 -8.63 -1.28 21.94
N ARG A 349 -8.09 -0.91 23.10
CA ARG A 349 -8.06 0.48 23.55
C ARG A 349 -7.30 1.40 22.62
N SER A 350 -6.10 0.99 22.21
CA SER A 350 -5.25 1.77 21.29
C SER A 350 -5.89 1.86 19.92
N PHE A 351 -6.40 0.72 19.44
CA PHE A 351 -6.95 0.58 18.11
C PHE A 351 -8.27 1.34 17.95
N ASN A 352 -9.24 1.14 18.87
CA ASN A 352 -10.56 1.77 18.78
C ASN A 352 -10.47 3.31 18.88
N SER A 353 -9.43 3.88 19.53
CA SER A 353 -9.23 5.32 19.59
C SER A 353 -8.79 5.94 18.26
N LEU A 354 -8.23 5.16 17.35
CA LEU A 354 -7.82 5.62 16.01
C LEU A 354 -9.00 5.74 15.05
N ARG A 355 -10.09 5.02 15.29
CA ARG A 355 -11.27 5.00 14.42
C ARG A 355 -12.31 5.98 14.93
N THR A 356 -12.66 6.95 14.09
CA THR A 356 -13.61 8.02 14.45
C THR A 356 -15.03 7.74 13.97
N VAL A 357 -15.18 7.00 12.90
CA VAL A 357 -16.47 6.70 12.25
C VAL A 357 -16.70 5.20 12.16
N ALA A 358 -15.74 4.46 11.67
CA ALA A 358 -15.81 3.02 11.44
C ALA A 358 -15.15 2.22 12.57
N ASN A 359 -15.53 2.51 13.84
CA ASN A 359 -15.00 1.77 14.98
C ASN A 359 -15.60 0.36 15.01
N PRO A 360 -14.80 -0.70 14.81
CA PRO A 360 -15.31 -2.07 14.79
C PRO A 360 -15.68 -2.59 16.19
N ASN A 361 -15.36 -1.85 17.27
CA ASN A 361 -15.65 -2.17 18.67
C ASN A 361 -15.22 -3.60 19.08
N PHE A 362 -14.02 -4.01 18.66
CA PHE A 362 -13.50 -5.32 19.04
C PHE A 362 -13.33 -5.44 20.56
N GLU A 363 -13.82 -6.54 21.13
CA GLU A 363 -13.61 -6.89 22.53
C GLU A 363 -12.24 -7.54 22.74
N GLY A 364 -11.79 -8.31 21.76
CA GLY A 364 -10.51 -9.02 21.76
C GLY A 364 -9.38 -8.25 21.10
N THR A 365 -8.16 -8.72 21.34
CA THR A 365 -6.96 -8.18 20.70
C THR A 365 -6.97 -8.49 19.22
N LEU A 366 -6.78 -7.48 18.37
CA LEU A 366 -6.58 -7.66 16.94
C LEU A 366 -5.11 -7.97 16.66
N ILE A 367 -4.86 -9.05 15.95
CA ILE A 367 -3.54 -9.48 15.51
C ILE A 367 -3.42 -9.21 14.01
N ARG A 368 -2.47 -8.34 13.61
CA ARG A 368 -2.07 -8.20 12.21
C ARG A 368 -0.99 -9.22 11.91
N ILE A 369 -1.16 -9.95 10.83
CA ILE A 369 -0.22 -10.98 10.39
C ILE A 369 0.15 -10.77 8.92
N HIS A 370 1.42 -10.92 8.60
CA HIS A 370 1.93 -11.06 7.24
C HIS A 370 2.54 -12.45 7.12
N VAL A 371 2.00 -13.25 6.23
CA VAL A 371 2.47 -14.60 5.94
C VAL A 371 3.49 -14.53 4.80
N GLY A 372 4.71 -14.95 5.07
CA GLY A 372 5.84 -14.94 4.17
C GLY A 372 5.87 -16.12 3.20
N LEU A 373 7.09 -16.46 2.78
CA LEU A 373 7.35 -17.49 1.77
C LEU A 373 7.88 -18.79 2.39
N GLU A 374 7.88 -18.89 3.72
CA GLU A 374 8.27 -20.08 4.47
C GLU A 374 7.28 -21.24 4.21
N ASP A 375 7.65 -22.44 4.57
CA ASP A 375 6.74 -23.60 4.52
C ASP A 375 5.53 -23.37 5.43
N VAL A 376 4.33 -23.43 4.88
CA VAL A 376 3.09 -23.03 5.57
C VAL A 376 2.81 -23.93 6.78
N GLU A 377 3.23 -25.18 6.75
CA GLU A 377 3.06 -26.12 7.86
C GLU A 377 3.92 -25.72 9.07
N ASP A 378 5.14 -25.20 8.84
CA ASP A 378 6.00 -24.66 9.90
C ASP A 378 5.40 -23.40 10.53
N LEU A 379 4.77 -22.54 9.72
CA LEU A 379 4.07 -21.33 10.18
C LEU A 379 2.86 -21.69 11.04
N ILE A 380 2.06 -22.68 10.62
CA ILE A 380 0.92 -23.18 11.40
C ILE A 380 1.38 -23.80 12.72
N ALA A 381 2.44 -24.61 12.69
CA ALA A 381 2.99 -25.21 13.91
C ALA A 381 3.52 -24.16 14.90
N ASP A 382 4.12 -23.09 14.41
CA ASP A 382 4.59 -21.97 15.24
C ASP A 382 3.42 -21.21 15.89
N LEU A 383 2.35 -20.94 15.15
CA LEU A 383 1.11 -20.37 15.67
C LEU A 383 0.46 -21.30 16.70
N GLU A 384 0.41 -22.61 16.45
CA GLU A 384 -0.13 -23.59 17.39
C GLU A 384 0.62 -23.60 18.71
N ALA A 385 1.96 -23.58 18.67
CA ALA A 385 2.79 -23.46 19.85
C ALA A 385 2.54 -22.13 20.59
N GLY A 386 2.33 -21.04 19.85
CA GLY A 386 1.93 -19.76 20.42
C GLY A 386 0.59 -19.81 21.13
N PHE A 387 -0.43 -20.41 20.53
CA PHE A 387 -1.75 -20.59 21.16
C PHE A 387 -1.68 -21.52 22.39
N ALA A 388 -0.82 -22.51 22.40
CA ALA A 388 -0.61 -23.32 23.59
C ALA A 388 -0.11 -22.49 24.79
N ARG A 389 0.84 -21.54 24.55
CA ARG A 389 1.31 -20.59 25.57
C ARG A 389 0.21 -19.64 26.02
N TYR A 390 -0.59 -19.11 25.07
CA TYR A 390 -1.74 -18.25 25.32
C TYR A 390 -2.75 -18.93 26.25
N ASN A 391 -3.16 -20.16 25.90
CA ASN A 391 -4.18 -20.93 26.63
C ASN A 391 -3.74 -21.28 28.05
N ALA A 392 -2.46 -21.57 28.28
CA ALA A 392 -1.95 -21.81 29.61
C ALA A 392 -2.24 -20.65 30.58
N LEU A 393 -2.04 -19.40 30.12
CA LEU A 393 -2.30 -18.21 30.94
C LEU A 393 -3.80 -17.86 31.05
N VAL A 394 -4.60 -18.13 30.02
CA VAL A 394 -6.05 -17.94 30.10
C VAL A 394 -6.67 -18.86 31.15
N LEU A 395 -6.28 -20.13 31.16
CA LEU A 395 -6.72 -21.12 32.15
C LEU A 395 -6.31 -20.73 33.57
N GLU A 396 -5.07 -20.29 33.80
CA GLU A 396 -4.62 -19.81 35.11
C GLU A 396 -5.47 -18.63 35.63
N LYS A 397 -5.84 -17.69 34.75
CA LYS A 397 -6.72 -16.55 35.09
C LYS A 397 -8.11 -17.03 35.51
N GLU A 398 -8.71 -17.95 34.77
CA GLU A 398 -10.04 -18.49 35.09
C GLU A 398 -10.07 -19.22 36.43
N VAL A 399 -9.00 -19.99 36.75
CA VAL A 399 -8.87 -20.66 38.04
C VAL A 399 -8.68 -19.67 39.19
N SER A 400 -7.97 -18.57 38.98
CA SER A 400 -7.73 -17.55 40.01
C SER A 400 -8.96 -16.67 40.31
N LEU A 401 -9.99 -16.70 39.47
CA LEU A 401 -11.25 -15.94 39.63
C LEU A 401 -12.39 -16.77 40.26
N LYS A 402 -12.17 -18.09 40.46
CA LYS A 402 -13.06 -19.01 41.19
C LYS A 402 -12.61 -19.18 42.62
#